data_bf0b9ec6354f73892db34ee074d01261
#
_entry.id   bf0b9ec6354f73892db34ee074d01261
#
_cell.length_a   1.000
_cell.length_b   1.000
_cell.length_c   1.000
_cell.angle_alpha   90.00
_cell.angle_beta   90.00
_cell.angle_gamma   90.00
#
_symmetry.space_group_name_H-M   'P 1'
#
loop_
_entity.id
_entity.type
_entity.pdbx_description
1 polymer ?
#
loop_
_entity_poly.entity_id
_entity_poly.type
_entity_poly.pdbx_seq_one_letter_code
_entity_poly.pdbx_strand_id
1 'polypeptide(L)'
;MKEVIRIDYPPTAAGKKQWNKRYGTNAYWAGKHHAERTEDARYWHALTWAAMNKAHVRKNPFEKPVLITFLWNDSLDLDNHSMMEKMIVDGLKKRLINDDSRRWVKGIEHYWHDEKCIKVIIRECED
;
A
#
# COMPACT_ATOMS: atom_id res chain seq x y z
N MET A 1 -2.00 12.90 -15.00
CA MET A 1 -3.12 12.15 -14.39
C MET A 1 -2.65 11.39 -13.17
N LYS A 2 -3.43 11.43 -12.13
CA LYS A 2 -3.10 10.72 -10.89
C LYS A 2 -4.36 10.24 -10.18
N GLU A 3 -4.20 9.21 -9.38
CA GLU A 3 -5.21 8.72 -8.45
C GLU A 3 -4.63 8.72 -7.04
N VAL A 4 -5.46 9.01 -6.04
CA VAL A 4 -5.08 9.03 -4.64
C VAL A 4 -6.04 8.14 -3.87
N ILE A 5 -5.49 7.20 -3.10
CA ILE A 5 -6.28 6.38 -2.18
C ILE A 5 -5.78 6.57 -0.75
N ARG A 6 -6.67 6.33 0.21
CA ARG A 6 -6.36 6.44 1.64
C ARG A 6 -6.81 5.19 2.36
N ILE A 7 -5.93 4.65 3.19
CA ILE A 7 -6.21 3.50 4.04
C ILE A 7 -6.07 3.97 5.48
N ASP A 8 -7.15 3.88 6.27
CA ASP A 8 -7.14 4.32 7.65
C ASP A 8 -6.34 3.36 8.54
N TYR A 9 -5.60 3.92 9.47
CA TYR A 9 -4.99 3.14 10.54
C TYR A 9 -6.06 2.68 11.53
N PRO A 10 -5.79 1.61 12.33
CA PRO A 10 -6.70 1.24 13.42
C PRO A 10 -6.98 2.43 14.33
N PRO A 11 -8.22 2.58 14.84
CA PRO A 11 -8.64 3.80 15.56
C PRO A 11 -8.08 3.93 16.97
N THR A 12 -7.59 2.84 17.59
CA THR A 12 -7.08 2.88 18.96
C THR A 12 -5.55 2.78 18.99
N ALA A 13 -4.94 3.29 20.08
CA ALA A 13 -3.50 3.17 20.28
C ALA A 13 -3.06 1.71 20.39
N ALA A 14 -3.83 0.89 21.10
CA ALA A 14 -3.55 -0.55 21.22
C ALA A 14 -3.65 -1.26 19.87
N GLY A 15 -4.68 -0.93 19.08
CA GLY A 15 -4.85 -1.47 17.73
C GLY A 15 -3.71 -1.09 16.80
N LYS A 16 -3.25 0.16 16.85
CA LYS A 16 -2.10 0.62 16.07
C LYS A 16 -0.82 -0.13 16.44
N LYS A 17 -0.60 -0.34 17.73
CA LYS A 17 0.58 -1.07 18.21
C LYS A 17 0.60 -2.51 17.72
N GLN A 18 -0.53 -3.22 17.81
CA GLN A 18 -0.65 -4.58 17.32
C GLN A 18 -0.49 -4.66 15.82
N TRP A 19 -1.05 -3.70 15.10
CA TRP A 19 -0.99 -3.61 13.65
C TRP A 19 0.45 -3.41 13.17
N ASN A 20 1.18 -2.49 13.80
CA ASN A 20 2.60 -2.25 13.50
C ASN A 20 3.42 -3.50 13.75
N LYS A 21 3.17 -4.19 14.86
CA LYS A 21 3.85 -5.43 15.20
C LYS A 21 3.60 -6.53 14.17
N ARG A 22 2.37 -6.63 13.67
CA ARG A 22 1.99 -7.68 12.72
C ARG A 22 2.51 -7.40 11.30
N TYR A 23 2.46 -6.15 10.85
CA TYR A 23 2.70 -5.80 9.46
C TYR A 23 4.02 -5.10 9.20
N GLY A 24 4.78 -4.78 10.21
CA GLY A 24 6.14 -4.30 10.03
C GLY A 24 7.02 -5.38 9.39
N THR A 25 7.98 -4.95 8.58
CA THR A 25 8.86 -5.87 7.84
C THR A 25 9.61 -6.83 8.76
N ASN A 26 10.02 -6.37 9.93
CA ASN A 26 10.74 -7.21 10.91
C ASN A 26 9.89 -8.40 11.39
N ALA A 27 8.59 -8.21 11.56
CA ALA A 27 7.69 -9.30 11.95
C ALA A 27 7.62 -10.37 10.88
N TYR A 28 7.63 -9.98 9.62
CA TYR A 28 7.63 -10.90 8.48
C TYR A 28 8.90 -11.75 8.44
N TRP A 29 10.06 -11.13 8.62
CA TRP A 29 11.34 -11.83 8.62
C TRP A 29 11.56 -12.72 9.85
N ALA A 30 10.78 -12.55 10.90
CA ALA A 30 10.83 -13.40 12.09
C ALA A 30 10.21 -14.79 11.89
N GLY A 31 9.84 -15.16 10.67
CA GLY A 31 9.34 -16.51 10.36
C GLY A 31 7.83 -16.65 10.46
N LYS A 32 7.11 -15.67 9.95
CA LYS A 32 5.65 -15.71 9.93
C LYS A 32 5.14 -16.95 9.19
N HIS A 33 4.16 -17.64 9.76
CA HIS A 33 3.60 -18.87 9.20
C HIS A 33 2.89 -18.60 7.85
N HIS A 34 2.95 -19.57 6.93
CA HIS A 34 2.36 -19.44 5.59
C HIS A 34 0.86 -19.09 5.62
N ALA A 35 0.08 -19.75 6.47
CA ALA A 35 -1.36 -19.48 6.60
C ALA A 35 -1.61 -18.04 7.05
N GLU A 36 -0.79 -17.52 7.94
CA GLU A 36 -0.87 -16.13 8.40
C GLU A 36 -0.53 -15.15 7.30
N ARG A 37 0.47 -15.46 6.47
CA ARG A 37 0.83 -14.63 5.31
C ARG A 37 -0.31 -14.56 4.30
N THR A 38 -0.98 -15.67 4.05
CA THR A 38 -2.14 -15.73 3.14
C THR A 38 -3.28 -14.87 3.68
N GLU A 39 -3.53 -14.94 4.97
CA GLU A 39 -4.55 -14.14 5.65
C GLU A 39 -4.21 -12.64 5.57
N ASP A 40 -2.94 -12.28 5.79
CA ASP A 40 -2.47 -10.90 5.66
C ASP A 40 -2.67 -10.36 4.24
N ALA A 41 -2.36 -11.16 3.23
CA ALA A 41 -2.54 -10.77 1.85
C ALA A 41 -4.02 -10.48 1.54
N ARG A 42 -4.92 -11.32 2.02
CA ARG A 42 -6.37 -11.10 1.85
C ARG A 42 -6.83 -9.82 2.54
N TYR A 43 -6.36 -9.59 3.75
CA TYR A 43 -6.68 -8.38 4.52
C TYR A 43 -6.26 -7.12 3.77
N TRP A 44 -5.01 -7.07 3.32
CA TRP A 44 -4.48 -5.90 2.61
C TRP A 44 -5.12 -5.69 1.23
N HIS A 45 -5.43 -6.77 0.51
CA HIS A 45 -6.16 -6.67 -0.74
C HIS A 45 -7.55 -6.06 -0.52
N ALA A 46 -8.27 -6.53 0.52
CA ALA A 46 -9.58 -6.00 0.86
C ALA A 46 -9.52 -4.51 1.24
N LEU A 47 -8.53 -4.11 2.05
CA LEU A 47 -8.33 -2.70 2.41
C LEU A 47 -8.03 -1.84 1.19
N THR A 48 -7.16 -2.30 0.32
CA THR A 48 -6.77 -1.57 -0.88
C THR A 48 -7.94 -1.41 -1.84
N TRP A 49 -8.71 -2.46 -2.06
CA TRP A 49 -9.90 -2.41 -2.90
C TRP A 49 -10.97 -1.49 -2.33
N ALA A 50 -11.21 -1.55 -1.02
CA ALA A 50 -12.15 -0.66 -0.35
C ALA A 50 -11.71 0.80 -0.50
N ALA A 51 -10.42 1.09 -0.36
CA ALA A 51 -9.88 2.43 -0.54
C ALA A 51 -10.04 2.94 -1.97
N MET A 52 -9.80 2.07 -2.96
CA MET A 52 -10.03 2.41 -4.37
C MET A 52 -11.50 2.69 -4.66
N ASN A 53 -12.40 1.89 -4.11
CA ASN A 53 -13.84 2.09 -4.29
C ASN A 53 -14.30 3.40 -3.63
N LYS A 54 -13.84 3.69 -2.43
CA LYS A 54 -14.18 4.91 -1.71
C LYS A 54 -13.69 6.16 -2.43
N ALA A 55 -12.51 6.09 -3.05
CA ALA A 55 -11.92 7.19 -3.78
C ALA A 55 -12.49 7.34 -5.20
N HIS A 56 -13.34 6.42 -5.64
CA HIS A 56 -13.91 6.41 -6.99
C HIS A 56 -12.82 6.52 -8.07
N VAL A 57 -11.76 5.72 -7.92
CA VAL A 57 -10.66 5.72 -8.88
C VAL A 57 -11.14 5.26 -10.26
N ARG A 58 -10.33 5.56 -11.27
CA ARG A 58 -10.60 5.14 -12.65
C ARG A 58 -10.85 3.63 -12.74
N LYS A 59 -11.63 3.22 -13.74
CA LYS A 59 -12.04 1.82 -13.91
C LYS A 59 -11.02 0.97 -14.63
N ASN A 60 -10.17 1.58 -15.43
CA ASN A 60 -9.16 0.88 -16.23
C ASN A 60 -7.75 1.24 -15.77
N PRO A 61 -6.80 0.32 -15.90
CA PRO A 61 -5.41 0.63 -15.55
C PRO A 61 -4.85 1.80 -16.36
N PHE A 62 -3.89 2.50 -15.77
CA PHE A 62 -3.14 3.51 -16.50
C PHE A 62 -2.47 2.90 -17.72
N GLU A 63 -2.48 3.62 -18.83
CA GLU A 63 -1.89 3.16 -20.09
C GLU A 63 -0.39 3.43 -20.16
N LYS A 64 0.11 4.28 -19.27
CA LYS A 64 1.53 4.62 -19.16
C LYS A 64 2.10 4.11 -17.85
N PRO A 65 3.43 3.96 -17.76
CA PRO A 65 4.06 3.62 -16.50
C PRO A 65 3.74 4.64 -15.42
N VAL A 66 3.77 4.21 -14.16
CA VAL A 66 3.41 5.05 -13.03
C VAL A 66 4.55 5.15 -12.02
N LEU A 67 4.51 6.22 -11.25
CA LEU A 67 5.27 6.41 -10.02
C LEU A 67 4.29 6.26 -8.87
N ILE A 68 4.64 5.45 -7.86
CA ILE A 68 3.79 5.24 -6.69
C ILE A 68 4.47 5.88 -5.49
N THR A 69 3.74 6.76 -4.80
CA THR A 69 4.23 7.44 -3.61
C THR A 69 3.40 7.01 -2.41
N PHE A 70 4.07 6.52 -1.38
CA PHE A 70 3.46 6.15 -0.11
C PHE A 70 3.74 7.23 0.92
N LEU A 71 2.70 7.65 1.63
CA LEU A 71 2.79 8.58 2.74
C LEU A 71 2.30 7.88 3.99
N TRP A 72 3.16 7.79 5.00
CA TRP A 72 2.94 7.04 6.24
C TRP A 72 2.85 7.96 7.45
N ASN A 73 2.14 7.52 8.46
CA ASN A 73 2.07 8.23 9.74
C ASN A 73 1.91 7.23 10.90
N ASP A 74 2.96 6.45 11.15
CA ASP A 74 3.00 5.46 12.21
C ASP A 74 4.32 5.52 12.96
N SER A 75 4.55 4.60 13.87
CA SER A 75 5.77 4.57 14.70
C SER A 75 6.85 3.63 14.16
N LEU A 76 6.64 3.02 13.00
CA LEU A 76 7.67 2.21 12.36
C LEU A 76 8.72 3.10 11.70
N ASP A 77 9.95 2.59 11.57
CA ASP A 77 10.94 3.25 10.72
C ASP A 77 10.50 3.22 9.27
N LEU A 78 10.90 4.20 8.49
CA LEU A 78 10.42 4.33 7.11
C LEU A 78 10.73 3.07 6.28
N ASP A 79 11.90 2.50 6.46
CA ASP A 79 12.31 1.29 5.74
C ASP A 79 11.63 0.01 6.24
N ASN A 80 10.81 0.09 7.28
CA ASN A 80 10.08 -1.04 7.85
C ASN A 80 8.66 -1.17 7.31
N HIS A 81 8.38 -0.60 6.14
CA HIS A 81 7.07 -0.61 5.48
C HIS A 81 7.03 -1.49 4.23
N SER A 82 8.09 -2.22 3.90
CA SER A 82 8.18 -2.92 2.61
C SER A 82 7.14 -4.03 2.44
N MET A 83 6.72 -4.67 3.52
CA MET A 83 5.65 -5.68 3.47
C MET A 83 4.29 -5.08 3.13
N MET A 84 3.94 -3.98 3.80
CA MET A 84 2.69 -3.28 3.53
C MET A 84 2.70 -2.71 2.11
N GLU A 85 3.81 -2.13 1.68
CA GLU A 85 4.00 -1.65 0.32
C GLU A 85 3.70 -2.74 -0.69
N LYS A 86 4.33 -3.92 -0.53
CA LYS A 86 4.14 -5.03 -1.47
C LYS A 86 2.68 -5.46 -1.56
N MET A 87 2.01 -5.59 -0.42
CA MET A 87 0.62 -6.03 -0.39
C MET A 87 -0.33 -5.01 -0.99
N ILE A 88 -0.08 -3.72 -0.76
CA ILE A 88 -0.88 -2.65 -1.36
C ILE A 88 -0.67 -2.64 -2.88
N VAL A 89 0.56 -2.70 -3.35
CA VAL A 89 0.86 -2.73 -4.79
C VAL A 89 0.19 -3.94 -5.45
N ASP A 90 0.25 -5.12 -4.82
CA ASP A 90 -0.45 -6.29 -5.33
C ASP A 90 -1.97 -6.04 -5.45
N GLY A 91 -2.54 -5.30 -4.52
CA GLY A 91 -3.96 -4.92 -4.56
C GLY A 91 -4.32 -3.93 -5.67
N LEU A 92 -3.35 -3.15 -6.17
CA LEU A 92 -3.57 -2.19 -7.26
C LEU A 92 -3.57 -2.86 -8.64
N LYS A 93 -3.00 -4.06 -8.74
CA LYS A 93 -2.87 -4.76 -10.02
C LYS A 93 -4.21 -5.01 -10.67
N LYS A 94 -4.25 -4.89 -12.00
CA LYS A 94 -5.42 -5.09 -12.86
C LYS A 94 -6.49 -4.02 -12.74
N ARG A 95 -6.43 -3.17 -11.72
CA ARG A 95 -7.39 -2.07 -11.59
C ARG A 95 -6.77 -0.71 -11.88
N LEU A 96 -5.64 -0.38 -11.26
CA LEU A 96 -4.92 0.87 -11.53
C LEU A 96 -3.64 0.66 -12.31
N ILE A 97 -2.99 -0.48 -12.14
CA ILE A 97 -1.79 -0.83 -12.89
C ILE A 97 -1.96 -2.20 -13.52
N ASN A 98 -1.40 -2.37 -14.70
CA ASN A 98 -1.45 -3.67 -15.38
C ASN A 98 -0.65 -4.73 -14.65
N ASP A 99 0.50 -4.35 -14.11
CA ASP A 99 1.39 -5.23 -13.38
C ASP A 99 2.37 -4.38 -12.58
N ASP A 100 3.10 -5.00 -11.66
CA ASP A 100 4.12 -4.31 -10.84
C ASP A 100 5.53 -4.39 -11.43
N SER A 101 5.67 -4.87 -12.65
CA SER A 101 6.95 -5.00 -13.33
C SER A 101 7.53 -3.63 -13.72
N ARG A 102 8.81 -3.62 -14.07
CA ARG A 102 9.55 -2.44 -14.52
C ARG A 102 8.85 -1.67 -15.65
N ARG A 103 8.12 -2.37 -16.48
CA ARG A 103 7.38 -1.76 -17.60
C ARG A 103 6.29 -0.80 -17.10
N TRP A 104 5.63 -1.13 -15.98
CA TRP A 104 4.44 -0.42 -15.50
C TRP A 104 4.66 0.39 -14.25
N VAL A 105 5.68 0.07 -13.44
CA VAL A 105 6.04 0.82 -12.24
C VAL A 105 7.47 1.28 -12.37
N LYS A 106 7.66 2.59 -12.54
CA LYS A 106 8.99 3.18 -12.73
C LYS A 106 9.70 3.51 -11.44
N GLY A 107 8.97 3.69 -10.37
CA GLY A 107 9.56 3.97 -9.07
C GLY A 107 8.53 3.93 -7.97
N ILE A 108 9.02 3.73 -6.76
CA ILE A 108 8.22 3.74 -5.54
C ILE A 108 8.95 4.62 -4.53
N GLU A 109 8.23 5.55 -3.92
CA GLU A 109 8.76 6.51 -2.97
C GLU A 109 8.03 6.39 -1.64
N HIS A 110 8.72 6.62 -0.54
CA HIS A 110 8.16 6.59 0.81
C HIS A 110 8.50 7.89 1.53
N TYR A 111 7.47 8.52 2.11
CA TYR A 111 7.61 9.75 2.88
C TYR A 111 6.72 9.71 4.12
N TRP A 112 6.98 10.59 5.06
CA TRP A 112 6.08 10.85 6.18
C TRP A 112 5.09 11.95 5.83
N HIS A 113 3.91 11.94 6.47
CA HIS A 113 2.95 13.03 6.42
C HIS A 113 2.19 13.12 7.75
N ASP A 114 1.35 14.15 7.91
CA ASP A 114 0.66 14.40 9.17
C ASP A 114 -0.79 13.92 9.20
N GLU A 115 -1.33 13.45 8.09
CA GLU A 115 -2.68 12.87 8.07
C GLU A 115 -2.68 11.50 8.73
N LYS A 116 -3.80 11.15 9.38
CA LYS A 116 -3.93 9.89 10.15
C LYS A 116 -4.34 8.72 9.28
N CYS A 117 -3.70 8.57 8.15
CA CYS A 117 -3.98 7.48 7.20
C CYS A 117 -2.72 7.17 6.40
N ILE A 118 -2.74 6.01 5.77
CA ILE A 118 -1.77 5.70 4.71
C ILE A 118 -2.34 6.35 3.44
N LYS A 119 -1.57 7.22 2.81
CA LYS A 119 -1.97 7.82 1.53
C LYS A 119 -1.10 7.22 0.44
N VAL A 120 -1.71 6.75 -0.63
CA VAL A 120 -1.00 6.20 -1.78
C VAL A 120 -1.37 7.03 -3.01
N ILE A 121 -0.37 7.59 -3.66
CA ILE A 121 -0.54 8.41 -4.84
C ILE A 121 0.05 7.65 -6.03
N ILE A 122 -0.78 7.38 -7.01
CA ILE A 122 -0.38 6.69 -8.24
C ILE A 122 -0.47 7.71 -9.38
N ARG A 123 0.66 8.06 -9.96
CA ARG A 123 0.77 9.11 -10.97
C ARG A 123 1.43 8.57 -12.23
N GLU A 124 0.85 8.87 -13.40
CA GLU A 124 1.50 8.57 -14.67
C GLU A 124 2.82 9.31 -14.80
N CYS A 125 3.82 8.61 -15.28
CA CYS A 125 5.09 9.23 -15.64
C CYS A 125 4.95 9.90 -17.01
N GLU A 126 5.54 11.07 -17.13
CA GLU A 126 5.71 11.68 -18.45
C GLU A 126 6.93 11.05 -19.11
N ASP A 127 6.84 10.86 -20.41
CA ASP A 127 7.95 10.28 -21.18
C ASP A 127 9.12 11.26 -21.29
#